data_c4fb41c6b79db4b452d9671d25a01a57
#
_entry.id   c4fb41c6b79db4b452d9671d25a01a57
#
_cell.length_a   1.000
_cell.length_b   1.000
_cell.length_c   1.000
_cell.angle_alpha   90.00
_cell.angle_beta   90.00
_cell.angle_gamma   90.00
#
_symmetry.space_group_name_H-M   'P 1'
#
loop_
_entity.id
_entity.type
_entity.pdbx_description
1 polymer ?
#
loop_
_entity_poly.entity_id
_entity_poly.type
_entity_poly.pdbx_seq_one_letter_code
_entity_poly.pdbx_strand_id
1 'polypeptide(L)'
;MDFKDQIKQFSDRVTKMRDNIQTEEATKNAFIMPFLQILGYDVFNPMEVVPEFVCDIGIKKGEKIDYAIFRDGAPIILVECKHWKQKLDIHDGQLLRYFHVSKAKFAILTNGLIFRFYTDLVEANKMDDKPFLEFNIEEIKEGQIDQLKEFHKTYFDVESIYQSASELKYINEIRHLVNQEFVEPNDEFVRYFAKQVYPSVITAKVVEAFRSLVKRTITNIINDTINDRLKSAIAKDGSPIQEEPALGTLSISSSNEKEREVVTTDEELEGFYIVSDVVQIRFTLFAS
;
A
#
# COMPACT_ATOMS: atom_id res chain seq x y z
N MET A 1 -1.75 -16.75 20.42
CA MET A 1 -0.84 -15.91 19.64
C MET A 1 -1.70 -15.06 18.72
N ASP A 2 -1.54 -13.77 18.75
CA ASP A 2 -2.33 -12.84 17.92
C ASP A 2 -1.92 -12.99 16.45
N PHE A 3 -2.83 -12.67 15.52
CA PHE A 3 -2.59 -12.72 14.07
C PHE A 3 -1.37 -11.87 13.67
N LYS A 4 -1.23 -10.68 14.25
CA LYS A 4 -0.08 -9.79 14.04
C LYS A 4 1.25 -10.45 14.43
N ASP A 5 1.28 -11.17 15.55
CA ASP A 5 2.47 -11.88 15.99
C ASP A 5 2.83 -13.04 15.06
N GLN A 6 1.81 -13.74 14.54
CA GLN A 6 2.01 -14.82 13.58
C GLN A 6 2.62 -14.31 12.27
N ILE A 7 2.13 -13.18 11.75
CA ILE A 7 2.67 -12.53 10.54
C ILE A 7 4.12 -12.08 10.78
N LYS A 8 4.43 -11.47 11.92
CA LYS A 8 5.81 -11.07 12.26
C LYS A 8 6.76 -12.28 12.34
N GLN A 9 6.35 -13.35 12.99
CA GLN A 9 7.14 -14.58 13.04
C GLN A 9 7.34 -15.21 11.66
N PHE A 10 6.31 -15.12 10.82
CA PHE A 10 6.41 -15.58 9.45
C PHE A 10 7.39 -14.72 8.64
N SER A 11 7.38 -13.41 8.79
CA SER A 11 8.35 -12.48 8.22
C SER A 11 9.79 -12.89 8.60
N ASP A 12 10.05 -13.10 9.88
CA ASP A 12 11.36 -13.54 10.40
C ASP A 12 11.79 -14.89 9.82
N ARG A 13 10.84 -15.82 9.66
CA ARG A 13 11.09 -17.13 9.06
C ARG A 13 11.48 -16.99 7.59
N VAL A 14 10.77 -16.20 6.83
CA VAL A 14 11.06 -15.96 5.40
C VAL A 14 12.46 -15.39 5.24
N THR A 15 12.79 -14.33 5.98
CA THR A 15 14.11 -13.69 5.95
C THR A 15 15.26 -14.68 6.25
N LYS A 16 15.05 -15.58 7.22
CA LYS A 16 16.08 -16.58 7.61
C LYS A 16 16.25 -17.72 6.60
N MET A 17 15.18 -18.07 5.87
CA MET A 17 15.16 -19.30 5.07
C MET A 17 15.29 -19.06 3.57
N ARG A 18 14.98 -17.87 3.05
CA ARG A 18 14.87 -17.61 1.61
C ARG A 18 16.11 -18.01 0.80
N ASP A 19 17.31 -17.77 1.34
CA ASP A 19 18.55 -18.06 0.62
C ASP A 19 18.82 -19.56 0.44
N ASN A 20 18.15 -20.41 1.24
CA ASN A 20 18.21 -21.87 1.15
C ASN A 20 17.16 -22.47 0.20
N ILE A 21 16.22 -21.65 -0.31
CA ILE A 21 15.17 -22.09 -1.22
C ILE A 21 15.68 -22.05 -2.66
N GLN A 22 15.66 -23.21 -3.34
CA GLN A 22 16.24 -23.36 -4.68
C GLN A 22 15.20 -23.58 -5.78
N THR A 23 13.96 -23.93 -5.43
CA THR A 23 12.91 -24.26 -6.39
C THR A 23 11.59 -23.54 -6.07
N GLU A 24 10.73 -23.42 -7.06
CA GLU A 24 9.38 -22.90 -6.86
C GLU A 24 8.58 -23.77 -5.88
N GLU A 25 8.69 -25.09 -6.01
CA GLU A 25 8.02 -26.01 -5.09
C GLU A 25 8.52 -25.87 -3.65
N ALA A 26 9.82 -25.62 -3.44
CA ALA A 26 10.34 -25.30 -2.13
C ALA A 26 9.80 -23.95 -1.61
N THR A 27 9.59 -22.95 -2.48
CA THR A 27 8.93 -21.68 -2.12
C THR A 27 7.49 -21.93 -1.65
N LYS A 28 6.72 -22.73 -2.41
CA LYS A 28 5.35 -23.11 -2.03
C LYS A 28 5.29 -23.75 -0.65
N ASN A 29 6.12 -24.76 -0.43
CA ASN A 29 6.13 -25.51 0.84
C ASN A 29 6.63 -24.70 2.03
N ALA A 30 7.67 -23.89 1.85
CA ALA A 30 8.29 -23.15 2.96
C ALA A 30 7.56 -21.85 3.31
N PHE A 31 6.92 -21.19 2.32
CA PHE A 31 6.36 -19.85 2.48
C PHE A 31 4.85 -19.79 2.19
N ILE A 32 4.39 -20.36 1.08
CA ILE A 32 3.00 -20.15 0.67
C ILE A 32 2.02 -20.98 1.52
N MET A 33 2.29 -22.27 1.71
CA MET A 33 1.44 -23.11 2.57
C MET A 33 1.39 -22.60 4.02
N PRO A 34 2.51 -22.25 4.68
CA PRO A 34 2.47 -21.64 6.01
C PRO A 34 1.71 -20.31 6.05
N PHE A 35 1.82 -19.47 5.01
CA PHE A 35 1.07 -18.24 4.92
C PHE A 35 -0.45 -18.49 4.86
N LEU A 36 -0.90 -19.44 4.03
CA LEU A 36 -2.32 -19.83 3.96
C LEU A 36 -2.81 -20.41 5.30
N GLN A 37 -1.98 -21.14 6.01
CA GLN A 37 -2.31 -21.63 7.36
C GLN A 37 -2.46 -20.50 8.38
N ILE A 38 -1.63 -19.45 8.31
CA ILE A 38 -1.77 -18.25 9.14
C ILE A 38 -3.07 -17.53 8.84
N LEU A 39 -3.51 -17.52 7.57
CA LEU A 39 -4.85 -17.03 7.19
C LEU A 39 -5.98 -17.96 7.64
N GLY A 40 -5.68 -19.06 8.34
CA GLY A 40 -6.67 -19.98 8.92
C GLY A 40 -7.20 -21.06 7.97
N TYR A 41 -6.62 -21.19 6.77
CA TYR A 41 -7.02 -22.24 5.81
C TYR A 41 -6.25 -23.53 6.06
N ASP A 42 -6.95 -24.66 6.04
CA ASP A 42 -6.33 -25.97 6.18
C ASP A 42 -5.79 -26.44 4.82
N VAL A 43 -4.48 -26.23 4.62
CA VAL A 43 -3.78 -26.57 3.37
C VAL A 43 -3.67 -28.07 3.11
N PHE A 44 -3.98 -28.92 4.11
CA PHE A 44 -4.01 -30.38 3.99
C PHE A 44 -5.42 -30.92 3.74
N ASN A 45 -6.44 -30.06 3.78
CA ASN A 45 -7.81 -30.41 3.46
C ASN A 45 -8.12 -30.08 1.99
N PRO A 46 -8.20 -31.09 1.10
CA PRO A 46 -8.43 -30.85 -0.32
C PRO A 46 -9.88 -30.35 -0.64
N MET A 47 -10.77 -30.32 0.35
CA MET A 47 -12.09 -29.68 0.22
C MET A 47 -12.03 -28.17 0.48
N GLU A 48 -10.94 -27.68 1.03
CA GLU A 48 -10.76 -26.28 1.39
C GLU A 48 -9.65 -25.62 0.54
N VAL A 49 -8.48 -26.26 0.44
CA VAL A 49 -7.38 -25.77 -0.38
C VAL A 49 -7.02 -26.82 -1.42
N VAL A 50 -7.45 -26.56 -2.65
CA VAL A 50 -7.22 -27.47 -3.78
C VAL A 50 -5.90 -27.10 -4.46
N PRO A 51 -4.86 -27.97 -4.37
CA PRO A 51 -3.63 -27.77 -5.11
C PRO A 51 -3.83 -28.10 -6.58
N GLU A 52 -3.03 -27.49 -7.46
CA GLU A 52 -3.04 -27.74 -8.90
C GLU A 52 -4.46 -27.66 -9.51
N PHE A 53 -5.22 -26.64 -9.12
CA PHE A 53 -6.61 -26.50 -9.53
C PHE A 53 -6.76 -26.32 -11.04
N VAL A 54 -7.61 -27.15 -11.65
CA VAL A 54 -7.98 -27.09 -13.07
C VAL A 54 -9.44 -26.64 -13.18
N CYS A 55 -9.72 -25.66 -14.02
CA CYS A 55 -11.07 -25.25 -14.36
C CYS A 55 -11.45 -25.88 -15.73
N ASP A 56 -12.64 -26.47 -15.82
CA ASP A 56 -13.05 -27.25 -16.99
C ASP A 56 -13.42 -26.41 -18.24
N ILE A 57 -13.39 -25.09 -18.15
CA ILE A 57 -13.93 -24.21 -19.18
C ILE A 57 -12.81 -23.31 -19.80
N GLY A 58 -12.57 -23.49 -21.10
CA GLY A 58 -11.87 -22.49 -21.92
C GLY A 58 -10.37 -22.33 -21.70
N ILE A 59 -9.72 -23.26 -20.98
CA ILE A 59 -8.32 -23.17 -20.59
C ILE A 59 -7.43 -24.01 -21.52
N LYS A 60 -6.19 -23.57 -21.71
CA LYS A 60 -5.20 -24.36 -22.46
C LYS A 60 -4.97 -25.67 -21.72
N LYS A 61 -4.98 -26.77 -22.49
CA LYS A 61 -4.79 -28.12 -21.96
C LYS A 61 -3.48 -28.20 -21.16
N GLY A 62 -3.59 -28.58 -19.86
CA GLY A 62 -2.45 -28.75 -18.98
C GLY A 62 -2.09 -27.53 -18.10
N GLU A 63 -2.79 -26.40 -18.22
CA GLU A 63 -2.64 -25.29 -17.27
C GLU A 63 -3.35 -25.62 -15.95
N LYS A 64 -2.78 -25.18 -14.85
CA LYS A 64 -3.30 -25.39 -13.49
C LYS A 64 -2.91 -24.19 -12.62
N ILE A 65 -3.81 -23.69 -11.79
CA ILE A 65 -3.48 -22.72 -10.75
C ILE A 65 -2.90 -23.46 -9.56
N ASP A 66 -1.86 -22.92 -8.94
CA ASP A 66 -1.14 -23.57 -7.86
C ASP A 66 -2.05 -23.95 -6.69
N TYR A 67 -2.92 -23.02 -6.25
CA TYR A 67 -3.93 -23.31 -5.24
C TYR A 67 -5.23 -22.56 -5.53
N ALA A 68 -6.35 -23.20 -5.22
CA ALA A 68 -7.66 -22.56 -5.14
C ALA A 68 -8.25 -22.79 -3.74
N ILE A 69 -8.62 -21.73 -3.06
CA ILE A 69 -9.30 -21.78 -1.77
C ILE A 69 -10.80 -21.84 -2.02
N PHE A 70 -11.44 -22.84 -1.47
CA PHE A 70 -12.86 -23.11 -1.63
C PHE A 70 -13.66 -22.76 -0.39
N ARG A 71 -14.85 -22.25 -0.61
CA ARG A 71 -15.87 -22.05 0.41
C ARG A 71 -17.24 -22.43 -0.20
N ASP A 72 -18.02 -23.20 0.53
CA ASP A 72 -19.35 -23.64 0.09
C ASP A 72 -19.37 -24.32 -1.29
N GLY A 73 -18.31 -25.09 -1.59
CA GLY A 73 -18.16 -25.82 -2.85
C GLY A 73 -17.77 -24.98 -4.07
N ALA A 74 -17.41 -23.71 -3.89
CA ALA A 74 -16.95 -22.83 -4.96
C ALA A 74 -15.58 -22.22 -4.64
N PRO A 75 -14.72 -21.99 -5.65
CA PRO A 75 -13.47 -21.27 -5.43
C PRO A 75 -13.74 -19.79 -5.11
N ILE A 76 -13.14 -19.30 -4.02
CA ILE A 76 -13.27 -17.90 -3.58
C ILE A 76 -11.98 -17.10 -3.80
N ILE A 77 -10.83 -17.76 -3.66
CA ILE A 77 -9.50 -17.13 -3.87
C ILE A 77 -8.66 -18.07 -4.73
N LEU A 78 -8.04 -17.54 -5.78
CA LEU A 78 -7.01 -18.22 -6.58
C LEU A 78 -5.64 -17.76 -6.13
N VAL A 79 -4.67 -18.67 -6.07
CA VAL A 79 -3.30 -18.37 -5.66
C VAL A 79 -2.34 -18.91 -6.71
N GLU A 80 -1.57 -18.01 -7.32
CA GLU A 80 -0.49 -18.33 -8.25
C GLU A 80 0.84 -18.00 -7.60
N CYS A 81 1.76 -18.94 -7.61
CA CYS A 81 3.04 -18.86 -6.94
C CYS A 81 4.18 -18.84 -7.95
N LYS A 82 5.25 -18.15 -7.58
CA LYS A 82 6.51 -18.12 -8.34
C LYS A 82 7.67 -18.40 -7.39
N HIS A 83 8.80 -18.79 -7.94
CA HIS A 83 10.03 -18.88 -7.17
C HIS A 83 10.37 -17.52 -6.54
N TRP A 84 10.87 -17.48 -5.31
CA TRP A 84 11.07 -16.24 -4.54
C TRP A 84 11.97 -15.20 -5.23
N LYS A 85 12.89 -15.60 -6.11
CA LYS A 85 13.75 -14.71 -6.92
C LYS A 85 13.05 -14.15 -8.17
N GLN A 86 11.91 -14.71 -8.57
CA GLN A 86 11.23 -14.27 -9.78
C GLN A 86 10.45 -12.98 -9.53
N LYS A 87 10.49 -12.10 -10.52
CA LYS A 87 9.60 -10.94 -10.56
C LYS A 87 8.17 -11.41 -10.84
N LEU A 88 7.23 -10.81 -10.15
CA LEU A 88 5.82 -11.06 -10.36
C LEU A 88 5.34 -10.26 -11.58
N ASP A 89 4.87 -10.96 -12.60
CA ASP A 89 4.24 -10.36 -13.77
C ASP A 89 2.83 -10.93 -13.93
N ILE A 90 1.83 -10.05 -13.86
CA ILE A 90 0.42 -10.43 -14.03
C ILE A 90 0.12 -10.85 -15.47
N HIS A 91 0.89 -10.36 -16.45
CA HIS A 91 0.69 -10.62 -17.87
C HIS A 91 1.12 -12.03 -18.29
N ASP A 92 1.76 -12.81 -17.42
CA ASP A 92 2.00 -14.26 -17.64
C ASP A 92 0.70 -15.07 -17.79
N GLY A 93 -0.43 -14.43 -17.54
CA GLY A 93 -1.75 -14.72 -18.14
C GLY A 93 -2.51 -15.91 -17.56
N GLN A 94 -1.90 -16.79 -16.77
CA GLN A 94 -2.58 -17.98 -16.23
C GLN A 94 -3.61 -17.57 -15.17
N LEU A 95 -3.19 -16.79 -14.16
CA LEU A 95 -4.05 -16.29 -13.10
C LEU A 95 -5.23 -15.48 -13.66
N LEU A 96 -4.95 -14.58 -14.62
CA LEU A 96 -5.97 -13.80 -15.34
C LEU A 96 -7.03 -14.69 -16.00
N ARG A 97 -6.59 -15.71 -16.77
CA ARG A 97 -7.51 -16.62 -17.46
C ARG A 97 -8.39 -17.39 -16.50
N TYR A 98 -7.79 -17.91 -15.43
CA TYR A 98 -8.54 -18.65 -14.41
C TYR A 98 -9.52 -17.77 -13.64
N PHE A 99 -9.13 -16.54 -13.35
CA PHE A 99 -10.03 -15.58 -12.69
C PHE A 99 -11.28 -15.31 -13.53
N HIS A 100 -11.12 -15.12 -14.86
CA HIS A 100 -12.24 -14.86 -15.77
C HIS A 100 -13.24 -16.00 -15.90
N VAL A 101 -12.76 -17.24 -15.81
CA VAL A 101 -13.61 -18.41 -16.03
C VAL A 101 -14.12 -19.07 -14.74
N SER A 102 -13.49 -18.77 -13.62
CA SER A 102 -13.90 -19.27 -12.30
C SER A 102 -14.92 -18.36 -11.64
N LYS A 103 -15.47 -18.81 -10.51
CA LYS A 103 -16.32 -17.99 -9.64
C LYS A 103 -15.51 -17.26 -8.56
N ALA A 104 -14.20 -17.36 -8.59
CA ALA A 104 -13.34 -16.72 -7.61
C ALA A 104 -13.49 -15.20 -7.67
N LYS A 105 -13.50 -14.57 -6.50
CA LYS A 105 -13.64 -13.11 -6.36
C LYS A 105 -12.33 -12.43 -6.05
N PHE A 106 -11.35 -13.19 -5.61
CA PHE A 106 -10.02 -12.69 -5.28
C PHE A 106 -8.94 -13.56 -5.90
N ALA A 107 -7.81 -12.94 -6.21
CA ALA A 107 -6.62 -13.65 -6.67
C ALA A 107 -5.39 -13.15 -5.94
N ILE A 108 -4.47 -14.04 -5.65
CA ILE A 108 -3.18 -13.74 -5.03
C ILE A 108 -2.08 -14.19 -5.98
N LEU A 109 -1.23 -13.26 -6.38
CA LEU A 109 0.02 -13.53 -7.09
C LEU A 109 1.18 -13.31 -6.13
N THR A 110 2.02 -14.32 -5.92
CA THR A 110 3.08 -14.23 -4.93
C THR A 110 4.32 -15.02 -5.30
N ASN A 111 5.47 -14.56 -4.81
CA ASN A 111 6.72 -15.33 -4.80
C ASN A 111 7.18 -15.68 -3.38
N GLY A 112 6.29 -15.56 -2.39
CA GLY A 112 6.62 -15.81 -0.98
C GLY A 112 7.29 -14.64 -0.26
N LEU A 113 7.81 -13.63 -0.98
CA LEU A 113 8.29 -12.35 -0.42
C LEU A 113 7.27 -11.25 -0.69
N ILE A 114 6.86 -11.10 -1.92
CA ILE A 114 5.88 -10.12 -2.37
C ILE A 114 4.53 -10.83 -2.54
N PHE A 115 3.50 -10.23 -1.98
CA PHE A 115 2.12 -10.68 -2.11
C PHE A 115 1.30 -9.58 -2.77
N ARG A 116 0.58 -9.92 -3.85
CA ARG A 116 -0.29 -9.03 -4.62
C ARG A 116 -1.69 -9.59 -4.64
N PHE A 117 -2.64 -8.82 -4.16
CA PHE A 117 -4.05 -9.20 -4.08
C PHE A 117 -4.85 -8.44 -5.14
N TYR A 118 -5.63 -9.17 -5.90
CA TYR A 118 -6.42 -8.66 -7.02
C TYR A 118 -7.89 -9.01 -6.85
N THR A 119 -8.74 -8.22 -7.45
CA THR A 119 -10.18 -8.46 -7.58
C THR A 119 -10.69 -7.82 -8.88
N ASP A 120 -12.01 -7.71 -9.07
CA ASP A 120 -12.68 -7.22 -10.27
C ASP A 120 -13.48 -5.93 -9.99
N LEU A 121 -12.81 -4.88 -9.47
CA LEU A 121 -13.44 -3.60 -9.13
C LEU A 121 -13.90 -2.77 -10.34
N VAL A 122 -13.21 -2.90 -11.49
CA VAL A 122 -13.50 -2.10 -12.68
C VAL A 122 -14.58 -2.75 -13.53
N GLU A 123 -14.48 -4.06 -13.78
CA GLU A 123 -15.37 -4.81 -14.64
C GLU A 123 -15.62 -6.19 -14.01
N ALA A 124 -16.87 -6.53 -13.77
CA ALA A 124 -17.25 -7.78 -13.10
C ALA A 124 -16.66 -9.01 -13.81
N ASN A 125 -16.09 -9.92 -13.03
CA ASN A 125 -15.39 -11.14 -13.47
C ASN A 125 -14.15 -10.88 -14.36
N LYS A 126 -13.62 -9.68 -14.36
CA LYS A 126 -12.36 -9.34 -15.03
C LYS A 126 -11.39 -8.78 -14.01
N MET A 127 -10.36 -9.55 -13.73
CA MET A 127 -9.34 -9.16 -12.77
C MET A 127 -8.69 -7.84 -13.17
N ASP A 128 -8.60 -6.91 -12.22
CA ASP A 128 -7.96 -5.61 -12.43
C ASP A 128 -6.46 -5.78 -12.74
N ASP A 129 -5.89 -4.88 -13.54
CA ASP A 129 -4.46 -4.91 -13.90
C ASP A 129 -3.55 -4.56 -12.73
N LYS A 130 -4.05 -3.81 -11.75
CA LYS A 130 -3.30 -3.38 -10.56
C LYS A 130 -3.83 -4.09 -9.30
N PRO A 131 -2.94 -4.53 -8.41
CA PRO A 131 -3.37 -5.08 -7.13
C PRO A 131 -3.96 -3.96 -6.27
N PHE A 132 -5.01 -4.26 -5.52
CA PHE A 132 -5.55 -3.33 -4.52
C PHE A 132 -4.74 -3.37 -3.21
N LEU A 133 -4.10 -4.51 -2.90
CA LEU A 133 -3.19 -4.67 -1.77
C LEU A 133 -1.90 -5.32 -2.26
N GLU A 134 -0.76 -4.69 -1.98
CA GLU A 134 0.58 -5.24 -2.23
C GLU A 134 1.46 -4.99 -1.01
N PHE A 135 2.22 -6.00 -0.61
CA PHE A 135 3.23 -5.86 0.44
C PHE A 135 4.41 -6.81 0.24
N ASN A 136 5.56 -6.40 0.77
CA ASN A 136 6.69 -7.27 1.01
C ASN A 136 6.58 -7.80 2.44
N ILE A 137 6.57 -9.13 2.61
CA ILE A 137 6.40 -9.74 3.93
C ILE A 137 7.54 -9.40 4.90
N GLU A 138 8.74 -9.13 4.41
CA GLU A 138 9.89 -8.76 5.23
C GLU A 138 9.78 -7.33 5.78
N GLU A 139 8.96 -6.47 5.15
CA GLU A 139 8.78 -5.06 5.49
C GLU A 139 7.29 -4.72 5.69
N ILE A 140 6.48 -5.71 6.06
CA ILE A 140 5.03 -5.54 6.17
C ILE A 140 4.68 -4.55 7.29
N LYS A 141 3.81 -3.61 6.98
CA LYS A 141 3.37 -2.55 7.88
C LYS A 141 2.10 -2.94 8.63
N GLU A 142 1.88 -2.33 9.79
CA GLU A 142 0.71 -2.63 10.63
C GLU A 142 -0.61 -2.49 9.88
N GLY A 143 -0.81 -1.38 9.15
CA GLY A 143 -2.02 -1.19 8.35
C GLY A 143 -2.22 -2.25 7.26
N GLN A 144 -1.14 -2.80 6.69
CA GLN A 144 -1.22 -3.91 5.73
C GLN A 144 -1.56 -5.24 6.43
N ILE A 145 -1.13 -5.43 7.67
CA ILE A 145 -1.53 -6.61 8.48
C ILE A 145 -3.02 -6.55 8.80
N ASP A 146 -3.56 -5.37 9.10
CA ASP A 146 -4.99 -5.18 9.37
C ASP A 146 -5.82 -5.49 8.12
N GLN A 147 -5.40 -5.03 6.94
CA GLN A 147 -6.01 -5.35 5.66
C GLN A 147 -5.91 -6.85 5.33
N LEU A 148 -4.75 -7.45 5.57
CA LEU A 148 -4.54 -8.88 5.38
C LEU A 148 -5.45 -9.72 6.28
N LYS A 149 -5.76 -9.24 7.48
CA LYS A 149 -6.65 -9.91 8.43
C LYS A 149 -8.07 -10.13 7.88
N GLU A 150 -8.54 -9.28 6.97
CA GLU A 150 -9.83 -9.46 6.30
C GLU A 150 -9.86 -10.76 5.46
N PHE A 151 -8.70 -11.23 4.99
CA PHE A 151 -8.54 -12.51 4.27
C PHE A 151 -8.44 -13.73 5.17
N HIS A 152 -8.35 -13.54 6.48
CA HIS A 152 -8.36 -14.67 7.41
C HIS A 152 -9.73 -15.33 7.40
N LYS A 153 -9.77 -16.66 7.30
CA LYS A 153 -10.98 -17.49 7.17
C LYS A 153 -12.14 -17.08 8.09
N THR A 154 -11.82 -16.72 9.33
CA THR A 154 -12.82 -16.32 10.34
C THR A 154 -13.47 -14.96 10.05
N TYR A 155 -12.74 -14.05 9.41
CA TYR A 155 -13.19 -12.68 9.12
C TYR A 155 -13.54 -12.47 7.65
N PHE A 156 -13.32 -13.48 6.81
CA PHE A 156 -13.52 -13.39 5.37
C PHE A 156 -14.98 -13.11 5.02
N ASP A 157 -15.22 -11.92 4.53
CA ASP A 157 -16.51 -11.48 3.97
C ASP A 157 -16.27 -10.76 2.64
N VAL A 158 -16.92 -11.26 1.58
CA VAL A 158 -16.68 -10.76 0.21
C VAL A 158 -17.03 -9.30 0.08
N GLU A 159 -18.19 -8.87 0.60
CA GLU A 159 -18.66 -7.49 0.45
C GLU A 159 -17.79 -6.51 1.23
N SER A 160 -17.40 -6.88 2.44
CA SER A 160 -16.48 -6.07 3.27
C SER A 160 -15.13 -5.88 2.56
N ILE A 161 -14.55 -6.98 2.03
CA ILE A 161 -13.27 -6.90 1.32
C ILE A 161 -13.40 -6.07 0.03
N TYR A 162 -14.51 -6.15 -0.70
CA TYR A 162 -14.74 -5.32 -1.89
C TYR A 162 -14.76 -3.82 -1.55
N GLN A 163 -15.42 -3.44 -0.46
CA GLN A 163 -15.43 -2.04 0.00
C GLN A 163 -14.03 -1.57 0.36
N SER A 164 -13.31 -2.33 1.19
CA SER A 164 -11.92 -2.04 1.55
C SER A 164 -11.00 -1.98 0.34
N ALA A 165 -11.13 -2.91 -0.61
CA ALA A 165 -10.34 -2.96 -1.83
C ALA A 165 -10.58 -1.73 -2.73
N SER A 166 -11.83 -1.28 -2.84
CA SER A 166 -12.20 -0.08 -3.59
C SER A 166 -11.56 1.16 -2.98
N GLU A 167 -11.65 1.32 -1.67
CA GLU A 167 -11.04 2.44 -0.94
C GLU A 167 -9.51 2.43 -1.09
N LEU A 168 -8.87 1.28 -0.89
CA LEU A 168 -7.42 1.11 -1.04
C LEU A 168 -6.93 1.46 -2.45
N LYS A 169 -7.67 1.06 -3.47
CA LYS A 169 -7.37 1.41 -4.85
C LYS A 169 -7.28 2.92 -5.03
N TYR A 170 -8.32 3.65 -4.59
CA TYR A 170 -8.33 5.12 -4.70
C TYR A 170 -7.22 5.76 -3.85
N ILE A 171 -7.00 5.29 -2.63
CA ILE A 171 -5.89 5.77 -1.78
C ILE A 171 -4.54 5.59 -2.48
N ASN A 172 -4.29 4.42 -3.07
CA ASN A 172 -3.04 4.14 -3.77
C ASN A 172 -2.87 5.00 -5.02
N GLU A 173 -3.93 5.22 -5.80
CA GLU A 173 -3.90 6.10 -6.97
C GLU A 173 -3.67 7.56 -6.58
N ILE A 174 -4.37 8.08 -5.57
CA ILE A 174 -4.16 9.43 -5.04
C ILE A 174 -2.74 9.60 -4.51
N ARG A 175 -2.24 8.63 -3.74
CA ARG A 175 -0.86 8.63 -3.23
C ARG A 175 0.15 8.72 -4.37
N HIS A 176 -0.07 7.97 -5.45
CA HIS A 176 0.81 8.02 -6.61
C HIS A 176 0.82 9.41 -7.26
N LEU A 177 -0.36 10.00 -7.49
CA LEU A 177 -0.51 11.35 -8.04
C LEU A 177 0.17 12.40 -7.14
N VAL A 178 -0.09 12.35 -5.84
CA VAL A 178 0.52 13.29 -4.89
C VAL A 178 2.05 13.15 -4.86
N ASN A 179 2.58 11.91 -4.88
CA ASN A 179 4.02 11.71 -4.94
C ASN A 179 4.63 12.24 -6.23
N GLN A 180 3.94 12.13 -7.37
CA GLN A 180 4.39 12.75 -8.62
C GLN A 180 4.49 14.28 -8.49
N GLU A 181 3.46 14.92 -7.91
CA GLU A 181 3.48 16.37 -7.67
C GLU A 181 4.59 16.81 -6.68
N PHE A 182 4.95 15.96 -5.74
CA PHE A 182 6.05 16.24 -4.79
C PHE A 182 7.42 16.17 -5.46
N VAL A 183 7.60 15.25 -6.40
CA VAL A 183 8.86 15.08 -7.14
C VAL A 183 8.99 16.13 -8.24
N GLU A 184 7.95 16.30 -9.05
CA GLU A 184 7.92 17.23 -10.18
C GLU A 184 6.52 17.82 -10.34
N PRO A 185 6.23 18.96 -9.67
CA PRO A 185 4.93 19.60 -9.71
C PRO A 185 4.48 19.97 -11.12
N ASN A 186 3.30 19.58 -11.54
CA ASN A 186 2.74 19.97 -12.83
C ASN A 186 2.27 21.44 -12.85
N ASP A 187 1.97 21.96 -14.02
CA ASP A 187 1.57 23.37 -14.19
C ASP A 187 0.30 23.73 -13.43
N GLU A 188 -0.67 22.83 -13.35
CA GLU A 188 -1.94 23.09 -12.67
C GLU A 188 -1.75 23.16 -11.16
N PHE A 189 -0.98 22.23 -10.62
CA PHE A 189 -0.62 22.19 -9.20
C PHE A 189 0.16 23.46 -8.81
N VAL A 190 1.15 23.87 -9.63
CA VAL A 190 1.90 25.11 -9.40
C VAL A 190 1.00 26.33 -9.49
N ARG A 191 0.11 26.41 -10.50
CA ARG A 191 -0.84 27.49 -10.66
C ARG A 191 -1.80 27.63 -9.49
N TYR A 192 -2.23 26.52 -8.90
CA TYR A 192 -3.08 26.52 -7.71
C TYR A 192 -2.45 27.35 -6.60
N PHE A 193 -1.19 27.08 -6.24
CA PHE A 193 -0.48 27.83 -5.19
C PHE A 193 -0.16 29.27 -5.64
N ALA A 194 0.31 29.43 -6.86
CA ALA A 194 0.65 30.77 -7.38
C ALA A 194 -0.56 31.71 -7.32
N LYS A 195 -1.76 31.27 -7.66
CA LYS A 195 -2.99 32.07 -7.58
C LYS A 195 -3.30 32.59 -6.16
N GLN A 196 -2.90 31.87 -5.14
CA GLN A 196 -3.18 32.26 -3.75
C GLN A 196 -2.23 33.36 -3.22
N VAL A 197 -0.99 33.42 -3.77
CA VAL A 197 0.06 34.25 -3.21
C VAL A 197 0.64 35.30 -4.17
N TYR A 198 0.39 35.17 -5.47
CA TYR A 198 0.90 36.11 -6.47
C TYR A 198 -0.20 37.07 -6.95
N PRO A 199 -0.05 38.41 -6.74
CA PRO A 199 -1.14 39.37 -6.97
C PRO A 199 -1.36 39.73 -8.45
N SER A 200 -0.51 39.25 -9.37
CA SER A 200 -0.55 39.63 -10.78
C SER A 200 -0.86 38.45 -11.71
N VAL A 201 -0.92 38.68 -13.00
CA VAL A 201 -1.23 37.66 -14.01
C VAL A 201 -0.18 36.54 -14.00
N ILE A 202 -0.66 35.30 -13.94
CA ILE A 202 0.19 34.11 -13.92
C ILE A 202 0.53 33.68 -15.34
N THR A 203 1.65 34.14 -15.82
CA THR A 203 2.25 33.76 -17.12
C THR A 203 3.00 32.43 -17.01
N ALA A 204 3.35 31.78 -18.14
CA ALA A 204 4.18 30.60 -18.15
C ALA A 204 5.53 30.80 -17.42
N LYS A 205 6.12 31.99 -17.55
CA LYS A 205 7.37 32.36 -16.87
C LYS A 205 7.22 32.42 -15.34
N VAL A 206 6.06 32.89 -14.87
CA VAL A 206 5.73 32.89 -13.44
C VAL A 206 5.51 31.47 -12.94
N VAL A 207 4.82 30.62 -13.71
CA VAL A 207 4.64 29.19 -13.35
C VAL A 207 5.98 28.52 -13.17
N GLU A 208 6.93 28.70 -14.09
CA GLU A 208 8.26 28.08 -13.99
C GLU A 208 9.04 28.56 -12.76
N ALA A 209 8.98 29.85 -12.45
CA ALA A 209 9.58 30.38 -11.23
C ALA A 209 8.93 29.77 -9.95
N PHE A 210 7.60 29.66 -9.94
CA PHE A 210 6.87 29.11 -8.82
C PHE A 210 7.04 27.59 -8.67
N ARG A 211 7.31 26.85 -9.74
CA ARG A 211 7.60 25.41 -9.69
C ARG A 211 8.73 25.11 -8.70
N SER A 212 9.84 25.81 -8.83
CA SER A 212 10.98 25.67 -7.92
C SER A 212 10.64 26.04 -6.48
N LEU A 213 9.81 27.07 -6.27
CA LEU A 213 9.37 27.50 -4.95
C LEU A 213 8.45 26.43 -4.30
N VAL A 214 7.46 25.95 -5.03
CA VAL A 214 6.52 24.91 -4.57
C VAL A 214 7.29 23.65 -4.18
N LYS A 215 8.16 23.15 -5.08
CA LYS A 215 8.98 21.96 -4.81
C LYS A 215 9.82 22.11 -3.54
N ARG A 216 10.53 23.22 -3.40
CA ARG A 216 11.35 23.50 -2.21
C ARG A 216 10.51 23.60 -0.94
N THR A 217 9.36 24.27 -1.02
CA THR A 217 8.47 24.43 0.15
C THR A 217 7.92 23.09 0.62
N ILE A 218 7.46 22.22 -0.30
CA ILE A 218 7.01 20.87 0.04
C ILE A 218 8.13 20.08 0.70
N THR A 219 9.34 20.09 0.12
CA THR A 219 10.51 19.40 0.70
C THR A 219 10.81 19.89 2.11
N ASN A 220 10.76 21.20 2.35
CA ASN A 220 10.99 21.76 3.67
C ASN A 220 9.92 21.34 4.67
N ILE A 221 8.62 21.40 4.31
CA ILE A 221 7.52 20.97 5.19
C ILE A 221 7.70 19.49 5.57
N ILE A 222 8.06 18.63 4.61
CA ILE A 222 8.29 17.22 4.89
C ILE A 222 9.45 17.05 5.87
N ASN A 223 10.58 17.71 5.63
CA ASN A 223 11.75 17.63 6.50
C ASN A 223 11.45 18.15 7.91
N ASP A 224 10.76 19.27 8.03
CA ASP A 224 10.37 19.84 9.33
C ASP A 224 9.45 18.87 10.08
N THR A 225 8.47 18.28 9.40
CA THR A 225 7.57 17.29 10.01
C THR A 225 8.32 16.05 10.49
N ILE A 226 9.30 15.55 9.71
CA ILE A 226 10.15 14.42 10.11
C ILE A 226 10.97 14.78 11.35
N ASN A 227 11.61 15.95 11.34
CA ASN A 227 12.44 16.41 12.46
C ASN A 227 11.62 16.57 13.74
N ASP A 228 10.43 17.13 13.66
CA ASP A 228 9.55 17.30 14.81
C ASP A 228 9.08 15.95 15.39
N ARG A 229 8.80 14.97 14.54
CA ARG A 229 8.47 13.62 15.00
C ARG A 229 9.65 12.92 15.63
N LEU A 230 10.85 13.04 15.06
CA LEU A 230 12.07 12.49 15.65
C LEU A 230 12.34 13.12 17.02
N LYS A 231 12.25 14.45 17.16
CA LYS A 231 12.38 15.13 18.46
C LYS A 231 11.35 14.63 19.46
N SER A 232 10.11 14.46 19.05
CA SER A 232 9.03 13.97 19.91
C SER A 232 9.23 12.50 20.33
N ALA A 233 9.77 11.67 19.46
CA ALA A 233 10.10 10.27 19.77
C ALA A 233 11.25 10.18 20.78
N ILE A 234 12.31 10.95 20.58
CA ILE A 234 13.49 11.02 21.46
C ILE A 234 13.09 11.56 22.85
N ALA A 235 12.22 12.58 22.90
CA ALA A 235 11.74 13.13 24.17
C ALA A 235 10.91 12.13 24.99
N LYS A 236 10.27 11.15 24.34
CA LYS A 236 9.52 10.08 25.03
C LYS A 236 10.41 8.99 25.60
N ASP A 237 11.59 8.74 25.01
CA ASP A 237 12.52 7.69 25.47
C ASP A 237 13.45 8.12 26.61
N GLY A 238 13.39 9.37 27.07
CA GLY A 238 14.01 9.83 28.32
C GLY A 238 15.56 9.78 28.40
N SER A 239 16.26 9.66 27.28
CA SER A 239 17.73 9.71 27.24
C SER A 239 18.21 11.10 26.85
N PRO A 240 19.09 11.75 27.65
CA PRO A 240 19.65 13.05 27.30
C PRO A 240 20.63 12.92 26.14
N ILE A 241 20.35 13.61 25.05
CA ILE A 241 21.27 13.73 23.90
C ILE A 241 22.35 14.75 24.29
N GLN A 242 23.60 14.35 24.21
CA GLN A 242 24.73 15.27 24.18
C GLN A 242 24.74 15.96 22.79
N GLU A 243 24.50 17.26 22.78
CA GLU A 243 24.63 18.09 21.60
C GLU A 243 26.11 18.18 21.18
N GLU A 244 26.46 17.59 20.04
CA GLU A 244 27.69 17.98 19.33
C GLU A 244 27.44 19.29 18.59
N PRO A 245 28.38 20.24 18.57
CA PRO A 245 28.16 21.57 18.01
C PRO A 245 28.11 21.51 16.48
N ALA A 246 26.98 21.91 15.91
CA ALA A 246 26.78 22.06 14.48
C ALA A 246 27.60 23.22 13.92
N LEU A 247 28.37 22.93 12.88
CA LEU A 247 29.13 23.90 12.09
C LEU A 247 28.19 24.82 11.30
N GLY A 248 28.26 26.11 11.56
CA GLY A 248 27.96 27.17 10.59
C GLY A 248 26.49 27.59 10.46
N THR A 249 25.99 28.38 11.40
CA THR A 249 24.73 29.10 11.28
C THR A 249 24.92 30.45 10.58
N LEU A 250 24.28 30.63 9.43
CA LEU A 250 23.98 31.98 8.92
C LEU A 250 22.66 32.43 9.55
N SER A 251 22.75 33.36 10.48
CA SER A 251 21.65 33.99 11.15
C SER A 251 20.91 34.96 10.22
N ILE A 252 19.62 34.73 9.99
CA ILE A 252 18.71 35.76 9.53
C ILE A 252 17.63 35.89 10.59
N SER A 253 17.69 37.02 11.31
CA SER A 253 16.67 37.43 12.25
C SER A 253 15.40 37.86 11.50
N SER A 254 14.25 37.28 11.86
CA SER A 254 12.96 37.88 11.57
C SER A 254 12.06 37.79 12.82
N SER A 255 11.88 38.95 13.43
CA SER A 255 10.87 39.23 14.42
C SER A 255 9.50 39.33 13.76
N ASN A 256 8.53 38.61 14.25
CA ASN A 256 7.17 39.04 14.60
C ASN A 256 6.20 37.85 14.62
N GLU A 257 6.03 37.28 15.80
CA GLU A 257 4.85 36.52 16.15
C GLU A 257 3.67 37.48 16.31
N LYS A 258 2.60 37.24 15.59
CA LYS A 258 1.26 37.64 15.96
C LYS A 258 0.36 36.41 15.82
N GLU A 259 -0.05 35.94 16.99
CA GLU A 259 -1.15 34.99 17.14
C GLU A 259 -2.38 35.50 16.39
N ARG A 260 -2.94 34.68 15.50
CA ARG A 260 -4.29 34.86 14.99
C ARG A 260 -5.14 33.74 15.54
N GLU A 261 -6.07 34.09 16.39
CA GLU A 261 -7.22 33.27 16.75
C GLU A 261 -8.00 32.92 15.48
N VAL A 262 -8.16 31.62 15.23
CA VAL A 262 -9.01 31.10 14.16
C VAL A 262 -10.40 30.87 14.78
N VAL A 263 -11.37 31.66 14.35
CA VAL A 263 -12.79 31.43 14.64
C VAL A 263 -13.28 30.37 13.65
N THR A 264 -13.64 29.20 14.15
CA THR A 264 -14.25 28.12 13.37
C THR A 264 -15.73 28.35 13.17
N THR A 265 -16.21 28.31 11.94
CA THR A 265 -17.62 28.24 11.58
C THR A 265 -18.00 26.80 11.20
N ASP A 266 -19.23 26.39 11.53
CA ASP A 266 -19.74 25.00 11.50
C ASP A 266 -19.92 24.37 10.10
N GLU A 267 -19.25 24.87 9.07
CA GLU A 267 -19.34 24.34 7.67
C GLU A 267 -18.00 23.79 7.14
N GLU A 268 -17.07 23.45 7.98
CA GLU A 268 -15.82 22.82 7.57
C GLU A 268 -15.99 21.31 7.40
N LEU A 269 -15.96 20.83 6.17
CA LEU A 269 -15.75 19.43 5.87
C LEU A 269 -14.30 19.08 6.27
N GLU A 270 -14.13 18.35 7.36
CA GLU A 270 -12.82 17.82 7.76
C GLU A 270 -12.29 16.89 6.68
N GLY A 271 -11.22 17.33 6.07
CA GLY A 271 -10.64 16.68 4.92
C GLY A 271 -9.72 15.53 5.28
N PHE A 272 -9.22 14.94 4.25
CA PHE A 272 -8.53 13.67 4.22
C PHE A 272 -7.07 13.77 4.65
N TYR A 273 -6.59 12.69 5.25
CA TYR A 273 -5.19 12.54 5.64
C TYR A 273 -4.42 11.77 4.58
N ILE A 274 -3.32 12.34 4.11
CA ILE A 274 -2.35 11.59 3.31
C ILE A 274 -1.33 11.03 4.28
N VAL A 275 -1.34 9.71 4.41
CA VAL A 275 -0.38 9.01 5.23
C VAL A 275 0.66 8.41 4.31
N SER A 276 1.84 9.05 4.22
CA SER A 276 3.05 8.28 3.98
C SER A 276 3.50 7.74 5.33
N ASP A 277 4.20 6.61 5.38
CA ASP A 277 4.56 5.96 6.66
C ASP A 277 5.36 6.84 7.62
N VAL A 278 5.75 8.02 7.19
CA VAL A 278 6.55 8.99 7.93
C VAL A 278 5.87 10.36 8.06
N VAL A 279 4.95 10.75 7.16
CA VAL A 279 4.35 12.10 7.12
C VAL A 279 2.83 12.02 6.95
N GLN A 280 2.09 12.64 7.87
CA GLN A 280 0.65 12.92 7.73
C GLN A 280 0.48 14.40 7.40
N ILE A 281 -0.14 14.70 6.26
CA ILE A 281 -0.48 16.08 5.88
C ILE A 281 -2.00 16.21 5.88
N ARG A 282 -2.52 17.16 6.65
CA ARG A 282 -3.95 17.45 6.70
C ARG A 282 -4.27 18.54 5.69
N PHE A 283 -5.24 18.30 4.83
CA PHE A 283 -5.81 19.30 3.93
C PHE A 283 -7.24 19.60 4.36
N THR A 284 -7.57 20.87 4.51
CA THR A 284 -8.93 21.34 4.68
C THR A 284 -9.40 21.90 3.34
N LEU A 285 -10.42 21.30 2.74
CA LEU A 285 -11.06 21.80 1.51
C LEU A 285 -12.22 22.67 1.94
N PHE A 286 -12.18 23.94 1.54
CA PHE A 286 -13.34 24.82 1.63
C PHE A 286 -14.21 24.58 0.38
N ALA A 287 -15.46 24.21 0.61
CA ALA A 287 -16.46 24.22 -0.45
C ALA A 287 -16.83 25.69 -0.77
N SER A 288 -16.57 26.10 -1.99
CA SER A 288 -17.01 27.38 -2.53
C SER A 288 -18.38 27.26 -3.22
#